data_b570f8ceffbffc36ba810891e6b4edf5
#
_entry.id   b570f8ceffbffc36ba810891e6b4edf5
#
_cell.length_a   1.000
_cell.length_b   1.000
_cell.length_c   1.000
_cell.angle_alpha   90.00
_cell.angle_beta   90.00
_cell.angle_gamma   90.00
#
_symmetry.space_group_name_H-M   'P 1'
#
loop_
_entity.id
_entity.type
_entity.pdbx_description
1 polymer ?
#
loop_
_entity_poly.entity_id
_entity_poly.type
_entity_poly.pdbx_seq_one_letter_code
_entity_poly.pdbx_strand_id
1 'polypeptide(L)'
;FDVATGLSVDLGLRYQVLPWFAVGLTGQNLLAPAIVNTYDSLTGFLDNEDAVSGTDARVPINVSAGVAFTPGLGGLDRHISDFKVLLDYRDGLDFWTDPDNASNPLLKIAIGVEATLLDVASIRLGLAEGLPAAGLGLDLGVVEIDAVAFGDELTAEPGFRSIYNLMFGVRFGSR
;
A
#
# COMPACT_ATOMS: atom_id res chain seq x y z
N PHE A 1 8.98 26.50 10.56
CA PHE A 1 9.12 25.06 10.76
C PHE A 1 7.80 24.46 11.21
N ASP A 2 7.28 23.50 10.43
CA ASP A 2 5.97 22.90 10.71
C ASP A 2 6.14 21.54 11.38
N VAL A 3 5.38 21.30 12.44
CA VAL A 3 5.28 20.03 13.15
C VAL A 3 3.84 19.54 13.07
N ALA A 4 3.63 18.41 12.41
CA ALA A 4 2.34 17.75 12.37
C ALA A 4 2.28 16.64 13.42
N THR A 5 1.24 16.66 14.25
CA THR A 5 0.95 15.62 15.23
C THR A 5 -0.47 15.12 14.99
N GLY A 6 -0.63 13.81 14.89
CA GLY A 6 -1.94 13.22 14.63
C GLY A 6 -2.04 11.79 15.14
N LEU A 7 -3.26 11.30 15.22
CA LEU A 7 -3.60 9.90 15.52
C LEU A 7 -4.45 9.36 14.38
N SER A 8 -4.14 8.17 13.88
CA SER A 8 -4.95 7.48 12.87
C SER A 8 -5.48 6.16 13.40
N VAL A 9 -6.70 5.81 13.00
CA VAL A 9 -7.31 4.51 13.26
C VAL A 9 -7.62 3.85 11.93
N ASP A 10 -7.03 2.67 11.73
CA ASP A 10 -7.23 1.84 10.55
C ASP A 10 -7.91 0.54 10.94
N LEU A 11 -8.83 0.06 10.10
CA LEU A 11 -9.50 -1.21 10.26
C LEU A 11 -9.38 -2.02 8.98
N GLY A 12 -9.14 -3.33 9.12
CA GLY A 12 -9.10 -4.27 8.01
C GLY A 12 -9.93 -5.52 8.31
N LEU A 13 -10.64 -5.98 7.30
CA LEU A 13 -11.41 -7.22 7.31
C LEU A 13 -10.97 -8.07 6.13
N ARG A 14 -10.67 -9.34 6.40
CA ARG A 14 -10.47 -10.37 5.37
C ARG A 14 -11.39 -11.53 5.63
N TYR A 15 -12.11 -11.95 4.61
CA TYR A 15 -13.02 -13.09 4.68
C TYR A 15 -12.68 -14.12 3.59
N GLN A 16 -12.45 -15.36 4.00
CA GLN A 16 -12.24 -16.49 3.09
C GLN A 16 -13.60 -17.04 2.69
N VAL A 17 -14.04 -16.72 1.47
CA VAL A 17 -15.34 -17.17 0.95
C VAL A 17 -15.27 -18.65 0.54
N LEU A 18 -14.19 -19.03 -0.14
CA LEU A 18 -13.91 -20.39 -0.60
C LEU A 18 -12.41 -20.70 -0.35
N PRO A 19 -11.99 -21.96 -0.32
CA PRO A 19 -10.57 -22.29 -0.12
C PRO A 19 -9.60 -21.59 -1.08
N TRP A 20 -10.09 -21.24 -2.26
CA TRP A 20 -9.34 -20.59 -3.34
C TRP A 20 -9.73 -19.13 -3.59
N PHE A 21 -10.68 -18.55 -2.81
CA PHE A 21 -11.18 -17.19 -3.01
C PHE A 21 -11.39 -16.46 -1.70
N ALA A 22 -10.80 -15.32 -1.55
CA ALA A 22 -10.94 -14.42 -0.41
C ALA A 22 -11.30 -13.00 -0.85
N VAL A 23 -12.00 -12.28 0.01
CA VAL A 23 -12.30 -10.86 -0.14
C VAL A 23 -11.70 -10.08 1.02
N GLY A 24 -11.30 -8.85 0.77
CA GLY A 24 -10.74 -7.94 1.75
C GLY A 24 -11.38 -6.56 1.67
N LEU A 25 -11.49 -5.90 2.80
CA LEU A 25 -11.91 -4.52 2.94
C LEU A 25 -11.00 -3.83 3.94
N THR A 26 -10.51 -2.65 3.61
CA THR A 26 -9.66 -1.84 4.49
C THR A 26 -10.20 -0.43 4.55
N GLY A 27 -10.32 0.12 5.76
CA GLY A 27 -10.56 1.53 5.99
C GLY A 27 -9.37 2.13 6.71
N GLN A 28 -8.73 3.10 6.11
CA GLN A 28 -7.60 3.83 6.67
C GLN A 28 -8.04 5.25 7.04
N ASN A 29 -7.40 5.79 8.06
CA ASN A 29 -7.68 7.14 8.55
C ASN A 29 -9.15 7.36 8.95
N LEU A 30 -9.85 6.33 9.42
CA LEU A 30 -11.28 6.39 9.81
C LEU A 30 -11.52 7.46 10.88
N LEU A 31 -10.56 7.64 11.78
CA LEU A 31 -10.47 8.73 12.72
C LEU A 31 -9.03 9.25 12.63
N ALA A 32 -8.84 10.39 12.01
CA ALA A 32 -7.50 10.94 11.79
C ALA A 32 -7.45 12.45 12.07
N PRO A 33 -7.76 12.90 13.31
CA PRO A 33 -7.51 14.29 13.70
C PRO A 33 -5.99 14.53 13.70
N ALA A 34 -5.59 15.66 13.13
CA ALA A 34 -4.22 16.12 13.13
C ALA A 34 -4.17 17.60 13.44
N ILE A 35 -3.09 18.03 14.08
CA ILE A 35 -2.80 19.43 14.35
C ILE A 35 -1.45 19.74 13.70
N VAL A 36 -1.41 20.78 12.90
CA VAL A 36 -0.16 21.30 12.33
C VAL A 36 0.19 22.58 13.07
N ASN A 37 1.28 22.56 13.82
CA ASN A 37 1.82 23.72 14.51
C ASN A 37 3.01 24.28 13.75
N THR A 38 2.98 25.58 13.50
CA THR A 38 4.08 26.31 12.86
C THR A 38 4.92 27.03 13.92
N TYR A 39 6.23 26.85 13.85
CA TYR A 39 7.23 27.49 14.69
C TYR A 39 8.14 28.37 13.83
N ASP A 40 8.67 29.46 14.39
CA ASP A 40 9.59 30.35 13.67
C ASP A 40 10.86 29.63 13.21
N SER A 41 11.33 28.68 14.00
CA SER A 41 12.55 27.91 13.71
C SER A 41 12.52 26.51 14.37
N LEU A 42 13.40 25.65 13.92
CA LEU A 42 13.63 24.35 14.58
C LEU A 42 14.14 24.52 16.01
N THR A 43 14.97 25.54 16.26
CA THR A 43 15.46 25.85 17.61
C THR A 43 14.35 26.29 18.54
N GLY A 44 13.41 27.13 18.09
CA GLY A 44 12.24 27.50 18.87
C GLY A 44 11.40 26.29 19.28
N PHE A 45 11.20 25.35 18.35
CA PHE A 45 10.51 24.09 18.68
C PHE A 45 11.27 23.26 19.74
N LEU A 46 12.59 23.13 19.62
CA LEU A 46 13.42 22.36 20.57
C LEU A 46 13.51 23.02 21.95
N ASP A 47 13.42 24.34 22.00
CA ASP A 47 13.43 25.14 23.23
C ASP A 47 12.05 25.25 23.90
N ASN A 48 11.03 24.51 23.37
CA ASN A 48 9.63 24.52 23.82
C ASN A 48 8.98 25.94 23.76
N GLU A 49 9.34 26.75 22.80
CA GLU A 49 8.62 27.99 22.52
C GLU A 49 7.19 27.71 22.05
N ASP A 50 6.29 28.66 22.29
CA ASP A 50 4.91 28.53 21.80
C ASP A 50 4.85 28.53 20.26
N ALA A 51 3.96 27.75 19.69
CA ALA A 51 3.71 27.77 18.26
C ALA A 51 3.16 29.14 17.81
N VAL A 52 3.70 29.65 16.71
CA VAL A 52 3.22 30.92 16.11
C VAL A 52 1.78 30.77 15.59
N SER A 53 1.45 29.62 15.07
CA SER A 53 0.10 29.27 14.64
C SER A 53 -0.15 27.76 14.76
N GLY A 54 -1.40 27.40 14.99
CA GLY A 54 -1.87 26.02 14.97
C GLY A 54 -3.09 25.90 14.03
N THR A 55 -3.10 24.90 13.19
CA THR A 55 -4.22 24.62 12.28
C THR A 55 -4.68 23.19 12.45
N ASP A 56 -5.99 23.02 12.65
CA ASP A 56 -6.59 21.69 12.63
C ASP A 56 -6.56 21.14 11.21
N ALA A 57 -6.02 19.94 11.08
CA ALA A 57 -5.95 19.22 9.83
C ALA A 57 -6.69 17.87 9.98
N ARG A 58 -7.09 17.30 8.88
CA ARG A 58 -7.64 15.95 8.83
C ARG A 58 -7.00 15.18 7.68
N VAL A 59 -6.51 13.99 7.96
CA VAL A 59 -6.07 13.09 6.91
C VAL A 59 -7.30 12.47 6.25
N PRO A 60 -7.41 12.47 4.92
CA PRO A 60 -8.57 11.92 4.21
C PRO A 60 -8.78 10.43 4.55
N ILE A 61 -10.06 10.04 4.66
CA ILE A 61 -10.44 8.63 4.84
C ILE A 61 -10.19 7.91 3.51
N ASN A 62 -9.49 6.79 3.57
CA ASN A 62 -9.27 5.92 2.43
C ASN A 62 -9.96 4.56 2.68
N VAL A 63 -10.79 4.12 1.74
CA VAL A 63 -11.44 2.80 1.77
C VAL A 63 -11.05 2.03 0.54
N SER A 64 -10.49 0.85 0.75
CA SER A 64 -10.04 -0.04 -0.30
C SER A 64 -10.70 -1.41 -0.18
N ALA A 65 -11.03 -2.02 -1.31
CA ALA A 65 -11.57 -3.37 -1.38
C ALA A 65 -10.74 -4.20 -2.34
N GLY A 66 -10.55 -5.48 -2.00
CA GLY A 66 -9.75 -6.38 -2.81
C GLY A 66 -10.26 -7.81 -2.81
N VAL A 67 -9.84 -8.55 -3.81
CA VAL A 67 -10.09 -9.99 -3.93
C VAL A 67 -8.79 -10.72 -4.19
N ALA A 68 -8.67 -11.91 -3.62
CA ALA A 68 -7.55 -12.81 -3.81
C ALA A 68 -8.07 -14.16 -4.33
N PHE A 69 -7.42 -14.65 -5.37
CA PHE A 69 -7.71 -15.92 -5.99
C PHE A 69 -6.46 -16.79 -5.97
N THR A 70 -6.57 -17.97 -5.38
CA THR A 70 -5.47 -18.96 -5.22
C THR A 70 -5.88 -20.28 -5.85
N PRO A 71 -5.80 -20.40 -7.20
CA PRO A 71 -6.19 -21.63 -7.88
C PRO A 71 -5.19 -22.75 -7.58
N GLY A 72 -5.69 -23.97 -7.42
CA GLY A 72 -4.85 -25.16 -7.44
C GLY A 72 -4.27 -25.37 -8.84
N LEU A 73 -2.98 -25.55 -8.95
CA LEU A 73 -2.27 -25.75 -10.22
C LEU A 73 -2.11 -27.22 -10.61
N GLY A 74 -2.71 -28.14 -9.83
CA GLY A 74 -2.69 -29.57 -10.09
C GLY A 74 -1.26 -30.13 -10.09
N GLY A 75 -0.79 -30.65 -11.23
CA GLY A 75 0.55 -31.25 -11.32
C GLY A 75 1.72 -30.29 -11.09
N LEU A 76 1.48 -28.97 -11.18
CA LEU A 76 2.51 -27.95 -10.95
C LEU A 76 2.66 -27.58 -9.48
N ASP A 77 1.72 -27.96 -8.60
CA ASP A 77 1.78 -27.65 -7.15
C ASP A 77 3.05 -28.18 -6.47
N ARG A 78 3.74 -29.14 -7.11
CA ARG A 78 5.03 -29.66 -6.64
C ARG A 78 6.17 -28.64 -6.76
N HIS A 79 6.07 -27.68 -7.69
CA HIS A 79 7.13 -26.74 -8.00
C HIS A 79 6.72 -25.30 -7.67
N ILE A 80 5.41 -25.03 -7.70
CA ILE A 80 4.82 -23.73 -7.38
C ILE A 80 3.96 -23.95 -6.14
N SER A 81 4.50 -23.61 -5.00
CA SER A 81 3.88 -23.86 -3.70
C SER A 81 2.77 -22.87 -3.37
N ASP A 82 2.81 -21.68 -3.94
CA ASP A 82 1.79 -20.64 -3.71
C ASP A 82 1.63 -19.80 -4.97
N PHE A 83 0.44 -19.88 -5.57
CA PHE A 83 0.09 -19.04 -6.71
C PHE A 83 -1.13 -18.22 -6.37
N LYS A 84 -1.02 -16.89 -6.50
CA LYS A 84 -2.09 -15.94 -6.18
C LYS A 84 -2.29 -14.95 -7.32
N VAL A 85 -3.55 -14.62 -7.57
CA VAL A 85 -3.95 -13.47 -8.37
C VAL A 85 -4.71 -12.52 -7.46
N LEU A 86 -4.35 -11.26 -7.48
CA LEU A 86 -4.88 -10.20 -6.62
C LEU A 86 -5.48 -9.10 -7.49
N LEU A 87 -6.61 -8.58 -7.07
CA LEU A 87 -7.24 -7.41 -7.66
C LEU A 87 -7.73 -6.52 -6.55
N ASP A 88 -7.27 -5.28 -6.52
CA ASP A 88 -7.63 -4.29 -5.53
C ASP A 88 -8.19 -3.04 -6.20
N TYR A 89 -9.20 -2.44 -5.57
CA TYR A 89 -9.69 -1.11 -5.85
C TYR A 89 -9.41 -0.23 -4.63
N ARG A 90 -8.54 0.75 -4.81
CA ARG A 90 -8.04 1.62 -3.75
C ARG A 90 -8.77 2.95 -3.74
N ASP A 91 -8.86 3.56 -2.58
CA ASP A 91 -9.43 4.89 -2.40
C ASP A 91 -10.80 5.08 -3.07
N GLY A 92 -11.72 4.15 -2.78
CA GLY A 92 -13.04 4.11 -3.41
C GLY A 92 -13.98 5.25 -3.02
N LEU A 93 -13.67 6.02 -1.98
CA LEU A 93 -14.54 7.05 -1.43
C LEU A 93 -14.19 8.48 -1.86
N ASP A 94 -13.05 8.74 -2.50
CA ASP A 94 -12.61 10.08 -2.85
C ASP A 94 -13.63 10.84 -3.72
N PHE A 95 -14.37 10.14 -4.60
CA PHE A 95 -15.46 10.74 -5.37
C PHE A 95 -16.57 11.38 -4.53
N TRP A 96 -16.76 10.90 -3.30
CA TRP A 96 -17.76 11.45 -2.37
C TRP A 96 -17.15 12.37 -1.33
N THR A 97 -15.90 12.12 -0.92
CA THR A 97 -15.23 12.88 0.14
C THR A 97 -14.51 14.10 -0.39
N ASP A 98 -13.96 14.04 -1.60
CA ASP A 98 -13.24 15.15 -2.26
C ASP A 98 -13.39 15.05 -3.79
N PRO A 99 -14.58 15.35 -4.34
CA PRO A 99 -14.87 15.18 -5.76
C PRO A 99 -14.01 16.07 -6.67
N ASP A 100 -13.56 17.24 -6.17
CA ASP A 100 -12.76 18.18 -6.94
C ASP A 100 -11.32 17.70 -7.16
N ASN A 101 -10.81 16.85 -6.28
CA ASN A 101 -9.46 16.26 -6.35
C ASN A 101 -9.50 14.75 -6.57
N ALA A 102 -10.66 14.17 -6.88
CA ALA A 102 -10.80 12.74 -7.09
C ALA A 102 -9.93 12.26 -8.25
N SER A 103 -9.11 11.24 -7.99
CA SER A 103 -8.24 10.64 -9.00
C SER A 103 -9.03 9.83 -10.03
N ASN A 104 -8.48 9.71 -11.24
CA ASN A 104 -9.05 8.87 -12.28
C ASN A 104 -9.25 7.43 -11.76
N PRO A 105 -10.43 6.81 -11.96
CA PRO A 105 -10.73 5.45 -11.49
C PRO A 105 -9.71 4.39 -11.93
N LEU A 106 -9.06 4.58 -13.06
CA LEU A 106 -8.03 3.66 -13.55
C LEU A 106 -6.78 3.64 -12.66
N LEU A 107 -6.46 4.76 -12.01
CA LEU A 107 -5.35 4.83 -11.06
C LEU A 107 -5.64 4.09 -9.75
N LYS A 108 -6.90 3.80 -9.46
CA LYS A 108 -7.34 3.11 -8.25
C LYS A 108 -7.32 1.59 -8.37
N ILE A 109 -7.17 1.07 -9.58
CA ILE A 109 -7.12 -0.37 -9.84
C ILE A 109 -5.68 -0.84 -9.72
N ALA A 110 -5.46 -1.86 -8.88
CA ALA A 110 -4.24 -2.62 -8.83
C ALA A 110 -4.53 -4.10 -9.10
N ILE A 111 -3.71 -4.70 -9.94
CA ILE A 111 -3.77 -6.13 -10.24
C ILE A 111 -2.39 -6.73 -10.05
N GLY A 112 -2.31 -7.91 -9.43
CA GLY A 112 -1.05 -8.58 -9.17
C GLY A 112 -1.15 -10.09 -9.30
N VAL A 113 -0.02 -10.68 -9.63
CA VAL A 113 0.19 -12.13 -9.63
C VAL A 113 1.44 -12.42 -8.82
N GLU A 114 1.35 -13.39 -7.93
CA GLU A 114 2.47 -13.91 -7.15
C GLU A 114 2.58 -15.40 -7.35
N ALA A 115 3.80 -15.88 -7.52
CA ALA A 115 4.13 -17.30 -7.54
C ALA A 115 5.35 -17.57 -6.66
N THR A 116 5.24 -18.54 -5.74
CA THR A 116 6.36 -19.01 -4.93
C THR A 116 6.85 -20.34 -5.47
N LEU A 117 8.14 -20.40 -5.76
CA LEU A 117 8.81 -21.56 -6.32
C LEU A 117 9.55 -22.30 -5.20
N LEU A 118 9.26 -23.58 -5.03
CA LEU A 118 9.95 -24.48 -4.09
C LEU A 118 10.01 -23.96 -2.64
N ASP A 119 9.02 -23.15 -2.22
CA ASP A 119 8.96 -22.49 -0.90
C ASP A 119 10.12 -21.51 -0.61
N VAL A 120 10.94 -21.17 -1.59
CA VAL A 120 12.16 -20.38 -1.42
C VAL A 120 12.13 -19.09 -2.22
N ALA A 121 11.74 -19.14 -3.48
CA ALA A 121 11.80 -17.98 -4.38
C ALA A 121 10.39 -17.50 -4.73
N SER A 122 10.09 -16.25 -4.51
CA SER A 122 8.83 -15.62 -4.93
C SER A 122 9.06 -14.65 -6.08
N ILE A 123 8.16 -14.71 -7.07
CA ILE A 123 8.10 -13.80 -8.20
C ILE A 123 6.75 -13.09 -8.13
N ARG A 124 6.78 -11.76 -8.22
CA ARG A 124 5.60 -10.91 -8.20
C ARG A 124 5.58 -10.03 -9.44
N LEU A 125 4.45 -9.98 -10.11
CA LEU A 125 4.21 -9.10 -11.25
C LEU A 125 2.88 -8.39 -11.03
N GLY A 126 2.80 -7.11 -11.42
CA GLY A 126 1.58 -6.36 -11.22
C GLY A 126 1.49 -5.11 -12.07
N LEU A 127 0.32 -4.52 -12.02
CA LEU A 127 0.01 -3.18 -12.50
C LEU A 127 -0.67 -2.44 -11.35
N ALA A 128 -0.20 -1.25 -11.05
CA ALA A 128 -0.81 -0.35 -10.08
C ALA A 128 -0.74 1.06 -10.64
N GLU A 129 -1.81 1.84 -10.54
CA GLU A 129 -1.89 3.20 -11.11
C GLU A 129 -1.61 3.26 -12.62
N GLY A 130 -1.93 2.17 -13.34
CA GLY A 130 -1.62 2.04 -14.75
C GLY A 130 -0.15 1.74 -15.06
N LEU A 131 0.72 1.62 -14.06
CA LEU A 131 2.16 1.41 -14.19
C LEU A 131 2.56 -0.01 -13.79
N PRO A 132 3.57 -0.61 -14.45
CA PRO A 132 4.04 -1.94 -14.13
C PRO A 132 4.81 -1.99 -12.82
N ALA A 133 4.66 -3.11 -12.12
CA ALA A 133 5.42 -3.46 -10.93
C ALA A 133 5.97 -4.89 -11.06
N ALA A 134 7.17 -5.12 -10.56
CA ALA A 134 7.78 -6.44 -10.50
C ALA A 134 8.55 -6.61 -9.19
N GLY A 135 8.53 -7.81 -8.62
CA GLY A 135 9.24 -8.13 -7.40
C GLY A 135 9.82 -9.54 -7.40
N LEU A 136 10.94 -9.67 -6.71
CA LEU A 136 11.59 -10.94 -6.44
C LEU A 136 11.82 -11.06 -4.94
N GLY A 137 11.57 -12.24 -4.38
CA GLY A 137 11.84 -12.55 -2.99
C GLY A 137 12.59 -13.87 -2.86
N LEU A 138 13.46 -13.98 -1.84
CA LEU A 138 14.14 -15.19 -1.46
C LEU A 138 13.97 -15.41 0.03
N ASP A 139 13.36 -16.50 0.43
CA ASP A 139 13.23 -16.96 1.81
C ASP A 139 14.21 -18.11 2.08
N LEU A 140 15.25 -17.82 2.85
CA LEU A 140 16.27 -18.78 3.26
C LEU A 140 16.04 -19.30 4.69
N GLY A 141 14.87 -19.07 5.26
CA GLY A 141 14.46 -19.50 6.60
C GLY A 141 14.91 -18.57 7.72
N VAL A 142 16.16 -18.16 7.75
CA VAL A 142 16.72 -17.20 8.73
C VAL A 142 16.92 -15.81 8.14
N VAL A 143 16.96 -15.70 6.83
CA VAL A 143 17.09 -14.45 6.08
C VAL A 143 16.08 -14.43 4.94
N GLU A 144 15.32 -13.37 4.85
CA GLU A 144 14.44 -13.06 3.73
C GLU A 144 14.98 -11.83 3.01
N ILE A 145 15.09 -11.91 1.69
CA ILE A 145 15.58 -10.82 0.83
C ILE A 145 14.51 -10.52 -0.19
N ASP A 146 14.12 -9.25 -0.30
CA ASP A 146 13.15 -8.76 -1.27
C ASP A 146 13.75 -7.65 -2.13
N ALA A 147 13.42 -7.66 -3.42
CA ALA A 147 13.66 -6.57 -4.35
C ALA A 147 12.36 -6.28 -5.11
N VAL A 148 11.94 -5.02 -5.13
CA VAL A 148 10.69 -4.60 -5.79
C VAL A 148 10.96 -3.35 -6.62
N ALA A 149 10.53 -3.36 -7.87
CA ALA A 149 10.45 -2.20 -8.73
C ALA A 149 8.99 -1.89 -9.04
N PHE A 150 8.57 -0.64 -8.88
CA PHE A 150 7.20 -0.21 -9.15
C PHE A 150 7.14 1.24 -9.59
N GLY A 151 6.07 1.57 -10.31
CA GLY A 151 5.78 2.95 -10.71
C GLY A 151 4.67 3.54 -9.85
N ASP A 152 4.75 4.85 -9.61
CA ASP A 152 3.70 5.67 -9.00
C ASP A 152 3.36 6.82 -9.94
N GLU A 153 2.08 7.16 -10.04
CA GLU A 153 1.61 8.34 -10.75
C GLU A 153 1.36 9.49 -9.75
N LEU A 154 2.07 10.60 -9.94
CA LEU A 154 1.99 11.76 -9.04
C LEU A 154 0.85 12.72 -9.36
N THR A 155 0.04 12.42 -10.36
CA THR A 155 -1.09 13.25 -10.77
C THR A 155 -2.41 12.49 -10.70
N ALA A 156 -3.52 13.21 -10.74
CA ALA A 156 -4.86 12.61 -10.75
C ALA A 156 -5.21 11.93 -12.07
N GLU A 157 -4.41 12.11 -13.11
CA GLU A 157 -4.61 11.51 -14.44
C GLU A 157 -3.42 10.63 -14.84
N PRO A 158 -3.66 9.46 -15.45
CA PRO A 158 -2.60 8.52 -15.78
C PRO A 158 -1.65 9.04 -16.87
N GLY A 159 -0.34 8.84 -16.67
CA GLY A 159 0.70 9.08 -17.65
C GLY A 159 1.22 10.51 -17.76
N PHE A 160 0.86 11.39 -16.83
CA PHE A 160 1.35 12.78 -16.82
C PHE A 160 2.67 12.95 -16.05
N ARG A 161 2.81 12.30 -14.92
CA ARG A 161 4.01 12.42 -14.08
C ARG A 161 4.31 11.12 -13.33
N SER A 162 4.68 10.11 -14.07
CA SER A 162 5.06 8.81 -13.53
C SER A 162 6.48 8.82 -12.99
N ILE A 163 6.69 8.24 -11.82
CA ILE A 163 8.02 7.98 -11.25
C ILE A 163 8.18 6.47 -11.05
N TYR A 164 9.43 6.00 -11.09
CA TYR A 164 9.76 4.61 -10.82
C TYR A 164 10.63 4.49 -9.57
N ASN A 165 10.24 3.57 -8.70
CA ASN A 165 10.89 3.29 -7.44
C ASN A 165 11.54 1.92 -7.48
N LEU A 166 12.67 1.78 -6.79
CA LEU A 166 13.33 0.51 -6.54
C LEU A 166 13.56 0.37 -5.04
N MET A 167 13.05 -0.71 -4.47
CA MET A 167 13.18 -1.00 -3.04
C MET A 167 13.91 -2.33 -2.84
N PHE A 168 14.77 -2.37 -1.84
CA PHE A 168 15.41 -3.57 -1.36
C PHE A 168 15.12 -3.74 0.12
N GLY A 169 14.80 -4.95 0.51
CA GLY A 169 14.53 -5.33 1.90
C GLY A 169 15.35 -6.56 2.29
N VAL A 170 15.85 -6.53 3.52
CA VAL A 170 16.44 -7.72 4.15
C VAL A 170 15.80 -7.84 5.53
N ARG A 171 15.23 -9.01 5.80
CA ARG A 171 14.61 -9.32 7.08
C ARG A 171 15.34 -10.51 7.71
N PHE A 172 15.63 -10.40 8.99
CA PHE A 172 16.20 -11.48 9.78
C PHE A 172 15.15 -11.98 10.77
N GLY A 173 14.95 -13.27 10.82
CA GLY A 173 13.98 -13.91 11.71
C GLY A 173 14.11 -15.43 11.64
N SER A 174 13.65 -16.12 12.67
CA SER A 174 13.42 -17.58 12.61
C SER A 174 11.92 -17.81 12.55
N ARG A 175 11.48 -18.70 11.68
CA ARG A 175 10.12 -19.27 11.72
C ARG A 175 9.93 -20.14 12.95
#